data_170b05a4900dabd307c4766a30ba57b3
#
_entry.id   170b05a4900dabd307c4766a30ba57b3
#
_cell.length_a   1.000
_cell.length_b   1.000
_cell.length_c   1.000
_cell.angle_alpha   90.00
_cell.angle_beta   90.00
_cell.angle_gamma   90.00
#
_symmetry.space_group_name_H-M   'P 1'
#
loop_
_entity.id
_entity.type
_entity.pdbx_description
1 polymer ?
#
loop_
_entity_poly.entity_id
_entity_poly.type
_entity_poly.pdbx_seq_one_letter_code
_entity_poly.pdbx_strand_id
1 'polypeptide(L)'
;MSNLLEQAKIAVQRQNWSLVNYYLKQFILESRSDKATSTFPKNNADLDEVIDLGIEVLQNGDFQEKWDIDKLFKQIGKPAIAPLIEIIKDREIDLEQRWFVTKILAEFNSEEVLETMGNIIVSSEPVDLQEIAAETLASFGDSAIDLLTDLLAKPKSRLLAIKALAKINCISIIPALLTVVKDENNEVRMIAISALNNYCDSRIPIVLISALKDKVAKVRKAAIIGLAGYANLHQELGLVKLLQALLWDINFEVSQQAAIALGKIGTNSAATALCELLKTTTVPVFFKIDAVRALGRIETQVSLEYLQNLLGYNFLVKVNDWAQIVNEIIIALGKLEKPELKPQATNILIEFIASGNPNLENISVKKSLALTLGYLGNIHALEYLIQLLEDGDNSVILHSVAAMKKLDSKKAYQKLVSLSEQATLNSQLKKGIATALAEWNN
;
A
#
# COMPACT_ATOMS: atom_id res chain seq x y z
N MET A 1 -34.17 -12.13 -39.20
CA MET A 1 -33.73 -12.85 -37.98
C MET A 1 -33.38 -14.31 -38.26
N SER A 2 -34.27 -15.16 -38.79
CA SER A 2 -33.92 -16.58 -39.09
C SER A 2 -32.70 -16.75 -40.01
N ASN A 3 -32.42 -15.81 -40.89
CA ASN A 3 -31.27 -15.85 -41.82
C ASN A 3 -29.92 -15.70 -41.07
N LEU A 4 -29.84 -14.91 -39.98
CA LEU A 4 -28.60 -14.72 -39.26
C LEU A 4 -28.20 -15.96 -38.41
N LEU A 5 -29.19 -16.65 -37.82
CA LEU A 5 -28.95 -17.90 -37.10
C LEU A 5 -28.51 -19.01 -38.07
N GLU A 6 -29.16 -19.12 -39.24
CA GLU A 6 -28.72 -20.06 -40.25
C GLU A 6 -27.28 -19.79 -40.74
N GLN A 7 -26.93 -18.52 -40.89
CA GLN A 7 -25.55 -18.15 -41.26
C GLN A 7 -24.56 -18.49 -40.11
N ALA A 8 -24.95 -18.32 -38.85
CA ALA A 8 -24.16 -18.74 -37.72
C ALA A 8 -23.92 -20.25 -37.71
N LYS A 9 -24.95 -21.07 -37.96
CA LYS A 9 -24.83 -22.54 -38.11
C LYS A 9 -23.87 -22.94 -39.23
N ILE A 10 -23.96 -22.28 -40.39
CA ILE A 10 -23.03 -22.53 -41.49
C ILE A 10 -21.58 -22.16 -41.10
N ALA A 11 -21.40 -21.10 -40.33
CA ALA A 11 -20.10 -20.72 -39.77
C ALA A 11 -19.54 -21.74 -38.79
N VAL A 12 -20.37 -22.34 -37.92
CA VAL A 12 -20.01 -23.46 -37.03
C VAL A 12 -19.50 -24.64 -37.83
N GLN A 13 -20.24 -25.06 -38.87
CA GLN A 13 -19.83 -26.17 -39.75
C GLN A 13 -18.46 -25.93 -40.42
N ARG A 14 -18.08 -24.67 -40.59
CA ARG A 14 -16.79 -24.23 -41.16
C ARG A 14 -15.73 -23.96 -40.08
N GLN A 15 -16.07 -24.17 -38.81
CA GLN A 15 -15.20 -23.87 -37.66
C GLN A 15 -14.69 -22.42 -37.63
N ASN A 16 -15.49 -21.48 -38.12
CA ASN A 16 -15.15 -20.06 -38.12
C ASN A 16 -15.88 -19.34 -36.97
N TRP A 17 -15.28 -19.43 -35.79
CA TRP A 17 -15.86 -18.96 -34.52
C TRP A 17 -15.98 -17.43 -34.45
N SER A 18 -15.07 -16.69 -35.07
CA SER A 18 -15.15 -15.23 -35.21
C SER A 18 -16.40 -14.83 -35.99
N LEU A 19 -16.76 -15.60 -37.04
CA LEU A 19 -17.94 -15.31 -37.85
C LEU A 19 -19.21 -15.72 -37.10
N VAL A 20 -19.19 -16.78 -36.30
CA VAL A 20 -20.29 -17.14 -35.38
C VAL A 20 -20.57 -15.99 -34.43
N ASN A 21 -19.53 -15.49 -33.72
CA ASN A 21 -19.65 -14.34 -32.83
C ASN A 21 -20.25 -13.11 -33.51
N TYR A 22 -19.84 -12.84 -34.75
CA TYR A 22 -20.38 -11.73 -35.53
C TYR A 22 -21.88 -11.87 -35.76
N TYR A 23 -22.34 -13.03 -36.28
CA TYR A 23 -23.75 -13.24 -36.58
C TYR A 23 -24.63 -13.26 -35.33
N LEU A 24 -24.20 -13.88 -34.25
CA LEU A 24 -24.90 -13.88 -32.98
C LEU A 24 -25.06 -12.46 -32.41
N LYS A 25 -24.00 -11.64 -32.51
CA LYS A 25 -24.06 -10.24 -32.10
C LYS A 25 -25.03 -9.42 -32.95
N GLN A 26 -25.03 -9.61 -34.28
CA GLN A 26 -25.98 -8.93 -35.15
C GLN A 26 -27.42 -9.34 -34.83
N PHE A 27 -27.67 -10.65 -34.61
CA PHE A 27 -28.97 -11.15 -34.22
C PHE A 27 -29.51 -10.47 -32.93
N ILE A 28 -28.66 -10.33 -31.92
CA ILE A 28 -29.03 -9.66 -30.67
C ILE A 28 -29.32 -8.17 -30.89
N LEU A 29 -28.52 -7.48 -31.70
CA LEU A 29 -28.69 -6.07 -32.01
C LEU A 29 -30.01 -5.81 -32.77
N GLU A 30 -30.32 -6.63 -33.78
CA GLU A 30 -31.60 -6.55 -34.51
C GLU A 30 -32.79 -6.82 -33.62
N SER A 31 -32.68 -7.83 -32.74
CA SER A 31 -33.75 -8.19 -31.78
C SER A 31 -34.10 -7.07 -30.79
N ARG A 32 -33.10 -6.20 -30.48
CA ARG A 32 -33.29 -5.04 -29.60
C ARG A 32 -33.79 -3.78 -30.31
N SER A 33 -33.54 -3.66 -31.61
CA SER A 33 -33.95 -2.47 -32.38
C SER A 33 -35.46 -2.40 -32.63
N ASP A 34 -36.17 -3.49 -32.51
CA ASP A 34 -37.64 -3.57 -32.67
C ASP A 34 -38.33 -2.98 -31.41
N LYS A 35 -38.52 -1.65 -31.41
CA LYS A 35 -39.09 -0.85 -30.29
C LYS A 35 -40.53 -1.20 -29.88
N ALA A 36 -41.16 -2.21 -30.45
CA ALA A 36 -42.58 -2.52 -30.23
C ALA A 36 -42.85 -3.48 -29.05
N THR A 37 -41.85 -4.14 -28.47
CA THR A 37 -42.09 -5.07 -27.34
C THR A 37 -40.90 -5.05 -26.36
N SER A 38 -41.21 -4.92 -25.07
CA SER A 38 -40.24 -4.86 -23.97
C SER A 38 -39.64 -6.22 -23.60
N THR A 39 -39.86 -7.29 -24.36
CA THR A 39 -39.35 -8.65 -24.11
C THR A 39 -38.39 -9.07 -25.23
N PHE A 40 -37.19 -9.41 -24.84
CA PHE A 40 -36.09 -9.91 -25.66
C PHE A 40 -36.00 -11.45 -25.57
N PRO A 41 -35.73 -12.16 -26.69
CA PRO A 41 -36.36 -12.11 -28.01
C PRO A 41 -37.80 -12.66 -27.98
N LYS A 42 -38.57 -12.42 -29.04
CA LYS A 42 -40.01 -12.82 -29.11
C LYS A 42 -40.27 -14.33 -29.14
N ASN A 43 -39.25 -15.15 -29.39
CA ASN A 43 -39.32 -16.60 -29.47
C ASN A 43 -38.25 -17.23 -28.60
N ASN A 44 -38.63 -18.04 -27.60
CA ASN A 44 -37.70 -18.74 -26.72
C ASN A 44 -36.83 -19.72 -27.50
N ALA A 45 -37.31 -20.35 -28.56
CA ALA A 45 -36.53 -21.28 -29.38
C ALA A 45 -35.35 -20.62 -30.07
N ASP A 46 -35.51 -19.36 -30.55
CA ASP A 46 -34.37 -18.62 -31.16
C ASP A 46 -33.32 -18.22 -30.12
N LEU A 47 -33.73 -17.98 -28.88
CA LEU A 47 -32.83 -17.65 -27.78
C LEU A 47 -32.01 -18.86 -27.31
N ASP A 48 -32.67 -20.00 -27.18
CA ASP A 48 -32.00 -21.27 -26.83
C ASP A 48 -30.94 -21.61 -27.89
N GLU A 49 -31.29 -21.42 -29.18
CA GLU A 49 -30.37 -21.63 -30.29
C GLU A 49 -29.16 -20.67 -30.21
N VAL A 50 -29.35 -19.40 -29.86
CA VAL A 50 -28.25 -18.42 -29.68
C VAL A 50 -27.33 -18.86 -28.53
N ILE A 51 -27.89 -19.37 -27.44
CA ILE A 51 -27.15 -19.88 -26.28
C ILE A 51 -26.32 -21.09 -26.70
N ASP A 52 -26.95 -22.07 -27.39
CA ASP A 52 -26.25 -23.26 -27.86
C ASP A 52 -25.07 -22.94 -28.79
N LEU A 53 -25.28 -22.07 -29.78
CA LEU A 53 -24.23 -21.63 -30.67
C LEU A 53 -23.12 -20.83 -29.92
N GLY A 54 -23.49 -20.07 -28.91
CA GLY A 54 -22.53 -19.38 -28.04
C GLY A 54 -21.69 -20.38 -27.19
N ILE A 55 -22.30 -21.47 -26.75
CA ILE A 55 -21.60 -22.56 -26.03
C ILE A 55 -20.60 -23.26 -26.97
N GLU A 56 -20.97 -23.49 -28.25
CA GLU A 56 -20.05 -24.03 -29.24
C GLU A 56 -18.80 -23.17 -29.42
N VAL A 57 -18.94 -21.84 -29.39
CA VAL A 57 -17.79 -20.93 -29.41
C VAL A 57 -16.94 -21.06 -28.15
N LEU A 58 -17.56 -21.18 -26.95
CA LEU A 58 -16.80 -21.41 -25.71
C LEU A 58 -16.03 -22.72 -25.72
N GLN A 59 -16.56 -23.73 -26.38
CA GLN A 59 -15.95 -25.06 -26.47
C GLN A 59 -14.77 -25.09 -27.46
N ASN A 60 -14.88 -24.44 -28.58
CA ASN A 60 -14.01 -24.66 -29.73
C ASN A 60 -13.23 -23.42 -30.19
N GLY A 61 -13.63 -22.22 -29.76
CA GLY A 61 -13.02 -20.95 -30.13
C GLY A 61 -11.66 -20.75 -29.45
N ASP A 62 -10.86 -19.83 -30.00
CA ASP A 62 -9.65 -19.36 -29.35
C ASP A 62 -9.95 -18.40 -28.17
N PHE A 63 -8.88 -17.93 -27.50
CA PHE A 63 -9.01 -17.03 -26.33
C PHE A 63 -9.79 -15.76 -26.66
N GLN A 64 -9.53 -15.14 -27.84
CA GLN A 64 -10.21 -13.90 -28.24
C GLN A 64 -11.69 -14.14 -28.55
N GLU A 65 -12.01 -15.25 -29.18
CA GLU A 65 -13.37 -15.63 -29.56
C GLU A 65 -14.19 -15.95 -28.28
N LYS A 66 -13.61 -16.66 -27.31
CA LYS A 66 -14.22 -16.89 -25.99
C LYS A 66 -14.44 -15.59 -25.22
N TRP A 67 -13.51 -14.64 -25.31
CA TRP A 67 -13.65 -13.32 -24.69
C TRP A 67 -14.74 -12.46 -25.35
N ASP A 68 -14.94 -12.58 -26.64
CA ASP A 68 -15.96 -11.82 -27.36
C ASP A 68 -17.35 -12.39 -27.09
N ILE A 69 -17.51 -13.70 -26.91
CA ILE A 69 -18.80 -14.35 -26.61
C ILE A 69 -19.27 -14.04 -25.18
N ASP A 70 -18.37 -13.76 -24.24
CA ASP A 70 -18.72 -13.31 -22.87
C ASP A 70 -19.66 -12.09 -22.92
N LYS A 71 -19.35 -11.11 -23.78
CA LYS A 71 -20.18 -9.91 -23.97
C LYS A 71 -21.57 -10.22 -24.48
N LEU A 72 -21.71 -11.31 -25.26
CA LEU A 72 -22.99 -11.78 -25.76
C LEU A 72 -23.83 -12.38 -24.63
N PHE A 73 -23.27 -13.26 -23.82
CA PHE A 73 -23.98 -13.87 -22.69
C PHE A 73 -24.47 -12.81 -21.69
N LYS A 74 -23.68 -11.76 -21.43
CA LYS A 74 -24.13 -10.60 -20.64
C LYS A 74 -25.37 -9.94 -21.22
N GLN A 75 -25.48 -9.88 -22.54
CA GLN A 75 -26.62 -9.28 -23.21
C GLN A 75 -27.85 -10.21 -23.21
N ILE A 76 -27.67 -11.52 -23.28
CA ILE A 76 -28.71 -12.52 -23.15
C ILE A 76 -29.37 -12.45 -21.75
N GLY A 77 -28.55 -12.35 -20.71
CA GLY A 77 -29.02 -12.22 -19.34
C GLY A 77 -29.41 -13.57 -18.71
N LYS A 78 -30.45 -13.54 -17.86
CA LYS A 78 -30.88 -14.70 -17.06
C LYS A 78 -31.04 -16.03 -17.79
N PRO A 79 -31.60 -16.10 -19.03
CA PRO A 79 -31.75 -17.37 -19.74
C PRO A 79 -30.46 -18.15 -19.96
N ALA A 80 -29.30 -17.46 -19.99
CA ALA A 80 -27.99 -18.10 -20.17
C ALA A 80 -27.49 -18.82 -18.89
N ILE A 81 -28.01 -18.50 -17.70
CA ILE A 81 -27.50 -18.98 -16.43
C ILE A 81 -27.52 -20.50 -16.31
N ALA A 82 -28.69 -21.10 -16.51
CA ALA A 82 -28.87 -22.55 -16.33
C ALA A 82 -28.00 -23.38 -17.32
N PRO A 83 -27.95 -23.08 -18.64
CA PRO A 83 -27.04 -23.77 -19.57
C PRO A 83 -25.55 -23.61 -19.21
N LEU A 84 -25.11 -22.43 -18.77
CA LEU A 84 -23.73 -22.19 -18.34
C LEU A 84 -23.39 -22.95 -17.03
N ILE A 85 -24.34 -23.05 -16.10
CA ILE A 85 -24.15 -23.85 -14.87
C ILE A 85 -23.96 -25.33 -15.19
N GLU A 86 -24.66 -25.90 -16.17
CA GLU A 86 -24.50 -27.30 -16.56
C GLU A 86 -23.10 -27.57 -17.09
N ILE A 87 -22.50 -26.63 -17.84
CA ILE A 87 -21.10 -26.74 -18.28
C ILE A 87 -20.14 -26.82 -17.09
N ILE A 88 -20.36 -26.00 -16.07
CA ILE A 88 -19.49 -26.01 -14.88
C ILE A 88 -19.61 -27.32 -14.11
N LYS A 89 -20.78 -27.91 -14.04
CA LYS A 89 -21.02 -29.18 -13.34
C LYS A 89 -20.47 -30.38 -14.06
N ASP A 90 -20.32 -30.31 -15.36
CA ASP A 90 -19.81 -31.40 -16.17
C ASP A 90 -18.28 -31.50 -16.03
N ARG A 91 -17.79 -32.57 -15.40
CA ARG A 91 -16.38 -32.81 -15.14
C ARG A 91 -15.60 -33.34 -16.35
N GLU A 92 -16.29 -33.76 -17.39
CA GLU A 92 -15.68 -34.21 -18.65
C GLU A 92 -15.25 -32.98 -19.49
N ILE A 93 -15.83 -31.81 -19.22
CA ILE A 93 -15.45 -30.54 -19.85
C ILE A 93 -14.11 -30.06 -19.25
N ASP A 94 -13.21 -29.61 -20.11
CA ASP A 94 -11.88 -29.18 -19.70
C ASP A 94 -11.92 -27.99 -18.73
N LEU A 95 -10.87 -27.88 -17.89
CA LEU A 95 -10.78 -26.89 -16.83
C LEU A 95 -10.81 -25.45 -17.37
N GLU A 96 -10.20 -25.20 -18.52
CA GLU A 96 -10.15 -23.85 -19.11
C GLU A 96 -11.53 -23.37 -19.48
N GLN A 97 -12.35 -24.21 -20.10
CA GLN A 97 -13.73 -23.86 -20.45
C GLN A 97 -14.58 -23.61 -19.20
N ARG A 98 -14.51 -24.48 -18.21
CA ARG A 98 -15.21 -24.31 -16.94
C ARG A 98 -14.78 -23.00 -16.22
N TRP A 99 -13.51 -22.64 -16.31
CA TRP A 99 -12.98 -21.40 -15.80
C TRP A 99 -13.58 -20.19 -16.53
N PHE A 100 -13.63 -20.21 -17.88
CA PHE A 100 -14.24 -19.13 -18.67
C PHE A 100 -15.73 -18.99 -18.33
N VAL A 101 -16.46 -20.09 -18.24
CA VAL A 101 -17.89 -20.07 -17.89
C VAL A 101 -18.11 -19.50 -16.49
N THR A 102 -17.25 -19.82 -15.52
CA THR A 102 -17.29 -19.21 -14.18
C THR A 102 -17.10 -17.71 -14.24
N LYS A 103 -16.21 -17.22 -15.09
CA LYS A 103 -16.01 -15.78 -15.34
C LYS A 103 -17.27 -15.13 -15.93
N ILE A 104 -17.92 -15.78 -16.88
CA ILE A 104 -19.18 -15.27 -17.48
C ILE A 104 -20.26 -15.20 -16.40
N LEU A 105 -20.39 -16.23 -15.57
CA LEU A 105 -21.39 -16.28 -14.49
C LEU A 105 -21.16 -15.21 -13.41
N ALA A 106 -19.95 -14.70 -13.26
CA ALA A 106 -19.65 -13.58 -12.36
C ALA A 106 -20.43 -12.28 -12.69
N GLU A 107 -20.98 -12.18 -13.89
CA GLU A 107 -21.83 -11.05 -14.29
C GLU A 107 -23.29 -11.20 -13.83
N PHE A 108 -23.68 -12.38 -13.32
CA PHE A 108 -25.06 -12.71 -12.94
C PHE A 108 -25.17 -12.94 -11.43
N ASN A 109 -25.51 -11.88 -10.70
CA ASN A 109 -25.78 -12.01 -9.26
C ASN A 109 -27.17 -12.61 -9.04
N SER A 110 -27.26 -13.94 -9.04
CA SER A 110 -28.47 -14.71 -8.80
C SER A 110 -28.25 -15.82 -7.77
N GLU A 111 -29.30 -16.26 -7.12
CA GLU A 111 -29.25 -17.31 -6.10
C GLU A 111 -28.67 -18.63 -6.67
N GLU A 112 -29.05 -19.00 -7.89
CA GLU A 112 -28.51 -20.18 -8.57
C GLU A 112 -27.00 -20.14 -8.79
N VAL A 113 -26.46 -18.96 -9.15
CA VAL A 113 -25.02 -18.76 -9.34
C VAL A 113 -24.32 -18.76 -7.98
N LEU A 114 -24.87 -18.09 -6.96
CA LEU A 114 -24.32 -18.10 -5.60
C LEU A 114 -24.18 -19.55 -5.08
N GLU A 115 -25.25 -20.35 -5.16
CA GLU A 115 -25.22 -21.75 -4.74
C GLU A 115 -24.20 -22.58 -5.54
N THR A 116 -24.13 -22.38 -6.86
CA THR A 116 -23.19 -23.10 -7.71
C THR A 116 -21.73 -22.77 -7.32
N MET A 117 -21.40 -21.50 -7.13
CA MET A 117 -20.06 -21.10 -6.70
C MET A 117 -19.72 -21.65 -5.31
N GLY A 118 -20.66 -21.61 -4.38
CA GLY A 118 -20.52 -22.21 -3.05
C GLY A 118 -20.24 -23.71 -3.10
N ASN A 119 -20.93 -24.44 -3.97
CA ASN A 119 -20.75 -25.87 -4.16
C ASN A 119 -19.38 -26.22 -4.77
N ILE A 120 -18.87 -25.41 -5.70
CA ILE A 120 -17.51 -25.58 -6.25
C ILE A 120 -16.46 -25.46 -5.14
N ILE A 121 -16.57 -24.46 -4.27
CA ILE A 121 -15.62 -24.22 -3.18
C ILE A 121 -15.54 -25.39 -2.20
N VAL A 122 -16.64 -26.09 -1.93
CA VAL A 122 -16.67 -27.22 -0.97
C VAL A 122 -16.36 -28.57 -1.61
N SER A 123 -16.45 -28.66 -2.93
CA SER A 123 -16.28 -29.90 -3.68
C SER A 123 -14.80 -30.25 -3.89
N SER A 124 -14.54 -31.44 -4.46
CA SER A 124 -13.19 -31.87 -4.83
C SER A 124 -12.81 -31.40 -6.25
N GLU A 125 -13.15 -30.18 -6.58
CA GLU A 125 -12.78 -29.53 -7.83
C GLU A 125 -11.33 -29.03 -7.82
N PRO A 126 -10.70 -28.80 -8.98
CA PRO A 126 -9.38 -28.19 -9.07
C PRO A 126 -9.30 -26.85 -8.33
N VAL A 127 -8.14 -26.57 -7.72
CA VAL A 127 -7.91 -25.37 -6.91
C VAL A 127 -8.20 -24.09 -7.70
N ASP A 128 -7.79 -24.04 -8.96
CA ASP A 128 -8.00 -22.88 -9.83
C ASP A 128 -9.50 -22.57 -10.03
N LEU A 129 -10.33 -23.61 -10.13
CA LEU A 129 -11.77 -23.45 -10.24
C LEU A 129 -12.40 -23.01 -8.92
N GLN A 130 -11.91 -23.51 -7.80
CA GLN A 130 -12.35 -23.07 -6.47
C GLN A 130 -11.98 -21.61 -6.20
N GLU A 131 -10.77 -21.19 -6.61
CA GLU A 131 -10.31 -19.80 -6.44
C GLU A 131 -11.14 -18.83 -7.27
N ILE A 132 -11.42 -19.13 -8.54
CA ILE A 132 -12.27 -18.27 -9.36
C ILE A 132 -13.73 -18.24 -8.87
N ALA A 133 -14.26 -19.33 -8.33
CA ALA A 133 -15.58 -19.34 -7.70
C ALA A 133 -15.63 -18.44 -6.46
N ALA A 134 -14.58 -18.46 -5.63
CA ALA A 134 -14.45 -17.57 -4.47
C ALA A 134 -14.34 -16.09 -4.91
N GLU A 135 -13.60 -15.79 -5.99
CA GLU A 135 -13.54 -14.45 -6.57
C GLU A 135 -14.87 -13.98 -7.11
N THR A 136 -15.62 -14.88 -7.75
CA THR A 136 -16.98 -14.61 -8.24
C THR A 136 -17.91 -14.25 -7.09
N LEU A 137 -17.89 -15.01 -5.98
CA LEU A 137 -18.66 -14.67 -4.78
C LEU A 137 -18.24 -13.31 -4.21
N ALA A 138 -16.96 -13.00 -4.16
CA ALA A 138 -16.50 -11.70 -3.70
C ALA A 138 -17.03 -10.54 -4.56
N SER A 139 -17.17 -10.73 -5.88
CA SER A 139 -17.68 -9.70 -6.80
C SER A 139 -19.17 -9.40 -6.58
N PHE A 140 -19.92 -10.32 -5.99
CA PHE A 140 -21.35 -10.13 -5.68
C PHE A 140 -21.58 -9.29 -4.41
N GLY A 141 -20.51 -8.97 -3.68
CA GLY A 141 -20.59 -8.09 -2.51
C GLY A 141 -21.54 -8.62 -1.44
N ASP A 142 -22.46 -7.77 -1.00
CA ASP A 142 -23.36 -8.07 0.13
C ASP A 142 -24.19 -9.34 -0.07
N SER A 143 -24.59 -9.67 -1.30
CA SER A 143 -25.38 -10.86 -1.60
C SER A 143 -24.67 -12.18 -1.25
N ALA A 144 -23.34 -12.19 -1.23
CA ALA A 144 -22.56 -13.38 -0.96
C ALA A 144 -22.14 -13.53 0.52
N ILE A 145 -22.37 -12.52 1.37
CA ILE A 145 -21.84 -12.51 2.75
C ILE A 145 -22.36 -13.68 3.58
N ASP A 146 -23.64 -13.96 3.53
CA ASP A 146 -24.25 -15.05 4.32
C ASP A 146 -23.67 -16.40 3.90
N LEU A 147 -23.64 -16.69 2.59
CA LEU A 147 -23.05 -17.91 2.05
C LEU A 147 -21.57 -18.05 2.40
N LEU A 148 -20.77 -16.98 2.25
CA LEU A 148 -19.37 -16.98 2.61
C LEU A 148 -19.16 -17.17 4.11
N THR A 149 -20.05 -16.64 4.95
CA THR A 149 -20.04 -16.86 6.41
C THR A 149 -20.29 -18.33 6.75
N ASP A 150 -21.25 -18.99 6.08
CA ASP A 150 -21.48 -20.42 6.22
C ASP A 150 -20.28 -21.27 5.76
N LEU A 151 -19.61 -20.84 4.70
CA LEU A 151 -18.39 -21.48 4.20
C LEU A 151 -17.20 -21.32 5.17
N LEU A 152 -17.12 -20.24 5.95
CA LEU A 152 -16.12 -20.07 7.01
C LEU A 152 -16.24 -21.13 8.10
N ALA A 153 -17.43 -21.62 8.40
CA ALA A 153 -17.66 -22.66 9.41
C ALA A 153 -17.02 -24.00 9.01
N LYS A 154 -16.82 -24.24 7.71
CA LYS A 154 -16.29 -25.50 7.17
C LYS A 154 -14.76 -25.43 7.01
N PRO A 155 -13.97 -26.29 7.66
CA PRO A 155 -12.50 -26.20 7.63
C PRO A 155 -11.89 -26.20 6.23
N LYS A 156 -12.43 -26.97 5.29
CA LYS A 156 -11.90 -27.09 3.91
C LYS A 156 -12.09 -25.83 3.07
N SER A 157 -13.20 -25.12 3.23
CA SER A 157 -13.54 -23.91 2.46
C SER A 157 -13.13 -22.61 3.16
N ARG A 158 -12.77 -22.69 4.45
CA ARG A 158 -12.52 -21.52 5.31
C ARG A 158 -11.51 -20.52 4.72
N LEU A 159 -10.40 -21.02 4.17
CA LEU A 159 -9.37 -20.15 3.62
C LEU A 159 -9.85 -19.41 2.37
N LEU A 160 -10.59 -20.05 1.49
CA LEU A 160 -11.18 -19.41 0.31
C LEU A 160 -12.28 -18.41 0.71
N ALA A 161 -13.13 -18.81 1.65
CA ALA A 161 -14.20 -17.95 2.15
C ALA A 161 -13.68 -16.67 2.79
N ILE A 162 -12.62 -16.75 3.63
CA ILE A 162 -12.03 -15.55 4.24
C ILE A 162 -11.33 -14.68 3.19
N LYS A 163 -10.67 -15.25 2.18
CA LYS A 163 -10.08 -14.52 1.07
C LYS A 163 -11.14 -13.75 0.27
N ALA A 164 -12.29 -14.37 0.02
CA ALA A 164 -13.42 -13.74 -0.65
C ALA A 164 -14.03 -12.62 0.19
N LEU A 165 -14.38 -12.89 1.46
CA LEU A 165 -14.93 -11.88 2.38
C LEU A 165 -14.01 -10.66 2.52
N ALA A 166 -12.70 -10.87 2.61
CA ALA A 166 -11.73 -9.78 2.74
C ALA A 166 -11.67 -8.84 1.50
N LYS A 167 -12.15 -9.30 0.33
CA LYS A 167 -12.28 -8.49 -0.88
C LYS A 167 -13.58 -7.66 -0.90
N ILE A 168 -14.57 -8.03 -0.10
CA ILE A 168 -15.85 -7.31 -0.01
C ILE A 168 -15.65 -6.08 0.88
N ASN A 169 -15.90 -4.90 0.31
CA ASN A 169 -15.77 -3.64 1.06
C ASN A 169 -17.12 -3.24 1.68
N CYS A 170 -17.55 -3.99 2.70
CA CYS A 170 -18.81 -3.77 3.41
C CYS A 170 -18.64 -4.02 4.92
N ILE A 171 -19.24 -3.17 5.75
CA ILE A 171 -19.20 -3.29 7.21
C ILE A 171 -19.87 -4.58 7.72
N SER A 172 -20.79 -5.14 6.95
CA SER A 172 -21.51 -6.37 7.29
C SER A 172 -20.62 -7.61 7.40
N ILE A 173 -19.37 -7.57 6.88
CA ILE A 173 -18.42 -8.70 7.02
C ILE A 173 -17.76 -8.76 8.41
N ILE A 174 -17.81 -7.69 9.21
CA ILE A 174 -17.12 -7.63 10.50
C ILE A 174 -17.49 -8.79 11.43
N PRO A 175 -18.78 -9.14 11.63
CA PRO A 175 -19.16 -10.27 12.48
C PRO A 175 -18.50 -11.58 12.02
N ALA A 176 -18.50 -11.87 10.72
CA ALA A 176 -17.88 -13.06 10.16
C ALA A 176 -16.36 -13.07 10.39
N LEU A 177 -15.67 -11.97 10.13
CA LEU A 177 -14.23 -11.84 10.37
C LEU A 177 -13.86 -12.08 11.84
N LEU A 178 -14.65 -11.55 12.77
CA LEU A 178 -14.42 -11.71 14.22
C LEU A 178 -14.51 -13.17 14.68
N THR A 179 -15.22 -14.05 13.99
CA THR A 179 -15.32 -15.47 14.35
C THR A 179 -14.01 -16.23 14.15
N VAL A 180 -13.16 -15.77 13.21
CA VAL A 180 -11.96 -16.49 12.76
C VAL A 180 -10.63 -15.81 13.15
N VAL A 181 -10.66 -14.73 13.91
CA VAL A 181 -9.43 -14.05 14.39
C VAL A 181 -8.54 -14.92 15.29
N LYS A 182 -9.07 -16.03 15.82
CA LYS A 182 -8.35 -17.02 16.62
C LYS A 182 -8.26 -18.40 15.96
N ASP A 183 -8.48 -18.46 14.66
CA ASP A 183 -8.44 -19.73 13.91
C ASP A 183 -7.08 -20.44 14.08
N GLU A 184 -7.07 -21.77 13.99
CA GLU A 184 -5.83 -22.55 14.06
C GLU A 184 -4.91 -22.25 12.86
N ASN A 185 -5.49 -22.01 11.69
CA ASN A 185 -4.75 -21.63 10.48
C ASN A 185 -4.27 -20.17 10.60
N ASN A 186 -2.96 -19.99 10.52
CA ASN A 186 -2.31 -18.69 10.63
C ASN A 186 -2.64 -17.73 9.47
N GLU A 187 -2.88 -18.25 8.28
CA GLU A 187 -3.25 -17.45 7.11
C GLU A 187 -4.66 -16.88 7.27
N VAL A 188 -5.59 -17.70 7.77
CA VAL A 188 -6.96 -17.25 8.10
C VAL A 188 -6.93 -16.14 9.14
N ARG A 189 -6.18 -16.30 10.25
CA ARG A 189 -6.03 -15.24 11.25
C ARG A 189 -5.46 -13.96 10.67
N MET A 190 -4.38 -14.07 9.88
CA MET A 190 -3.71 -12.92 9.26
C MET A 190 -4.65 -12.16 8.33
N ILE A 191 -5.41 -12.86 7.48
CA ILE A 191 -6.37 -12.24 6.56
C ILE A 191 -7.49 -11.55 7.35
N ALA A 192 -8.08 -12.22 8.37
CA ALA A 192 -9.12 -11.65 9.20
C ALA A 192 -8.67 -10.35 9.90
N ILE A 193 -7.49 -10.37 10.54
CA ILE A 193 -6.93 -9.20 11.21
C ILE A 193 -6.64 -8.08 10.21
N SER A 194 -6.07 -8.41 9.03
CA SER A 194 -5.78 -7.41 8.00
C SER A 194 -7.05 -6.78 7.42
N ALA A 195 -8.10 -7.56 7.19
CA ALA A 195 -9.37 -7.06 6.68
C ALA A 195 -10.08 -6.14 7.69
N LEU A 196 -10.03 -6.48 8.99
CA LEU A 196 -10.59 -5.66 10.07
C LEU A 196 -9.95 -4.28 10.15
N ASN A 197 -8.70 -4.11 9.71
CA ASN A 197 -8.00 -2.81 9.73
C ASN A 197 -8.65 -1.73 8.85
N ASN A 198 -9.51 -2.11 7.93
CA ASN A 198 -10.22 -1.19 7.03
C ASN A 198 -11.49 -0.59 7.64
N TYR A 199 -11.87 -1.01 8.85
CA TYR A 199 -13.15 -0.65 9.47
C TYR A 199 -12.96 0.03 10.82
N CYS A 200 -13.91 0.91 11.16
CA CYS A 200 -14.02 1.54 12.47
C CYS A 200 -15.20 0.90 13.24
N ASP A 201 -14.90 -0.09 14.11
CA ASP A 201 -15.87 -0.74 14.97
C ASP A 201 -15.26 -0.90 16.38
N SER A 202 -16.06 -0.67 17.42
CA SER A 202 -15.58 -0.68 18.81
C SER A 202 -15.02 -2.03 19.29
N ARG A 203 -15.37 -3.12 18.63
CA ARG A 203 -14.89 -4.49 18.93
C ARG A 203 -13.48 -4.73 18.39
N ILE A 204 -13.06 -4.02 17.34
CA ILE A 204 -11.81 -4.27 16.63
C ILE A 204 -10.57 -3.99 17.50
N PRO A 205 -10.43 -2.87 18.24
CA PRO A 205 -9.23 -2.59 19.03
C PRO A 205 -8.89 -3.70 20.03
N ILE A 206 -9.89 -4.27 20.68
CA ILE A 206 -9.71 -5.35 21.68
C ILE A 206 -9.13 -6.61 21.01
N VAL A 207 -9.63 -6.94 19.81
CA VAL A 207 -9.16 -8.07 19.02
C VAL A 207 -7.72 -7.84 18.56
N LEU A 208 -7.41 -6.65 18.04
CA LEU A 208 -6.06 -6.29 17.60
C LEU A 208 -5.05 -6.33 18.76
N ILE A 209 -5.42 -5.84 19.95
CA ILE A 209 -4.57 -5.94 21.15
C ILE A 209 -4.28 -7.41 21.51
N SER A 210 -5.28 -8.29 21.41
CA SER A 210 -5.07 -9.72 21.60
C SER A 210 -4.11 -10.30 20.57
N ALA A 211 -4.23 -9.90 19.30
CA ALA A 211 -3.42 -10.36 18.18
C ALA A 211 -1.94 -9.88 18.23
N LEU A 212 -1.61 -8.86 19.05
CA LEU A 212 -0.22 -8.47 19.31
C LEU A 212 0.61 -9.61 19.97
N LYS A 213 -0.04 -10.59 20.56
CA LYS A 213 0.58 -11.76 21.22
C LYS A 213 0.55 -13.02 20.36
N ASP A 214 0.15 -12.91 19.08
CA ASP A 214 0.09 -14.08 18.19
C ASP A 214 1.48 -14.68 17.99
N LYS A 215 1.54 -16.02 17.93
CA LYS A 215 2.77 -16.76 17.66
C LYS A 215 3.39 -16.44 16.31
N VAL A 216 2.57 -16.00 15.34
CA VAL A 216 2.99 -15.71 13.96
C VAL A 216 3.26 -14.22 13.77
N ALA A 217 4.47 -13.87 13.38
CA ALA A 217 4.91 -12.49 13.20
C ALA A 217 4.02 -11.67 12.25
N LYS A 218 3.55 -12.28 11.15
CA LYS A 218 2.66 -11.61 10.18
C LYS A 218 1.34 -11.16 10.82
N VAL A 219 0.78 -11.95 11.75
CA VAL A 219 -0.44 -11.60 12.49
C VAL A 219 -0.17 -10.45 13.45
N ARG A 220 0.94 -10.50 14.24
CA ARG A 220 1.35 -9.40 15.11
C ARG A 220 1.56 -8.10 14.34
N LYS A 221 2.25 -8.16 13.19
CA LYS A 221 2.47 -7.01 12.31
C LYS A 221 1.14 -6.41 11.81
N ALA A 222 0.22 -7.24 11.34
CA ALA A 222 -1.11 -6.79 10.90
C ALA A 222 -1.88 -6.10 12.05
N ALA A 223 -1.80 -6.62 13.26
CA ALA A 223 -2.42 -6.03 14.43
C ALA A 223 -1.83 -4.65 14.78
N ILE A 224 -0.52 -4.48 14.71
CA ILE A 224 0.15 -3.18 14.91
C ILE A 224 -0.33 -2.15 13.86
N ILE A 225 -0.42 -2.55 12.60
CA ILE A 225 -0.90 -1.68 11.51
C ILE A 225 -2.30 -1.18 11.81
N GLY A 226 -3.20 -2.08 12.23
CA GLY A 226 -4.56 -1.71 12.59
C GLY A 226 -4.62 -0.78 13.81
N LEU A 227 -3.89 -1.09 14.88
CA LEU A 227 -3.86 -0.27 16.10
C LEU A 227 -3.30 1.13 15.85
N ALA A 228 -2.39 1.29 14.89
CA ALA A 228 -1.92 2.61 14.48
C ALA A 228 -3.03 3.51 13.89
N GLY A 229 -4.15 2.93 13.44
CA GLY A 229 -5.37 3.65 13.06
C GLY A 229 -6.12 4.26 14.24
N TYR A 230 -5.94 3.72 15.44
CA TYR A 230 -6.55 4.17 16.70
C TYR A 230 -5.62 5.05 17.54
N ALA A 231 -4.70 5.78 16.90
CA ALA A 231 -3.74 6.65 17.59
C ALA A 231 -4.39 7.69 18.52
N ASN A 232 -5.59 8.17 18.17
CA ASN A 232 -6.39 9.08 19.01
C ASN A 232 -6.89 8.45 20.31
N LEU A 233 -6.99 7.11 20.39
CA LEU A 233 -7.39 6.35 21.57
C LEU A 233 -6.19 5.76 22.33
N HIS A 234 -4.97 6.26 22.07
CA HIS A 234 -3.74 5.68 22.59
C HIS A 234 -3.69 5.58 24.11
N GLN A 235 -4.28 6.55 24.83
CA GLN A 235 -4.33 6.54 26.31
C GLN A 235 -5.29 5.48 26.84
N GLU A 236 -6.51 5.46 26.32
CA GLU A 236 -7.57 4.53 26.73
C GLU A 236 -7.16 3.07 26.49
N LEU A 237 -6.49 2.81 25.37
CA LEU A 237 -6.04 1.48 24.98
C LEU A 237 -4.63 1.12 25.49
N GLY A 238 -3.92 2.05 26.09
CA GLY A 238 -2.55 1.85 26.57
C GLY A 238 -1.55 1.50 25.47
N LEU A 239 -1.76 2.02 24.23
CA LEU A 239 -1.04 1.59 23.03
C LEU A 239 0.47 1.80 23.13
N VAL A 240 0.93 2.91 23.70
CA VAL A 240 2.38 3.18 23.82
C VAL A 240 3.09 2.06 24.56
N LYS A 241 2.56 1.61 25.70
CA LYS A 241 3.16 0.53 26.51
C LYS A 241 3.16 -0.81 25.76
N LEU A 242 2.09 -1.11 25.02
CA LEU A 242 1.98 -2.34 24.23
C LEU A 242 2.99 -2.34 23.08
N LEU A 243 3.09 -1.23 22.35
CA LEU A 243 4.00 -1.11 21.20
C LEU A 243 5.47 -1.01 21.64
N GLN A 244 5.76 -0.37 22.78
CA GLN A 244 7.11 -0.33 23.37
C GLN A 244 7.66 -1.73 23.60
N ALA A 245 6.83 -2.66 24.12
CA ALA A 245 7.24 -4.06 24.30
C ALA A 245 7.59 -4.73 22.95
N LEU A 246 6.88 -4.39 21.87
CA LEU A 246 7.09 -4.96 20.54
C LEU A 246 8.27 -4.34 19.78
N LEU A 247 8.88 -3.26 20.27
CA LEU A 247 10.17 -2.79 19.75
C LEU A 247 11.28 -3.84 19.89
N TRP A 248 11.10 -4.81 20.79
CA TRP A 248 12.01 -5.91 21.09
C TRP A 248 11.51 -7.26 20.59
N ASP A 249 10.58 -7.25 19.64
CA ASP A 249 10.09 -8.50 19.03
C ASP A 249 11.24 -9.23 18.33
N ILE A 250 11.23 -10.57 18.44
CA ILE A 250 12.22 -11.41 17.77
C ILE A 250 12.19 -11.27 16.24
N ASN A 251 11.04 -10.93 15.69
CA ASN A 251 10.88 -10.67 14.25
C ASN A 251 11.06 -9.18 13.98
N PHE A 252 12.06 -8.87 13.19
CA PHE A 252 12.44 -7.50 12.86
C PHE A 252 11.31 -6.68 12.22
N GLU A 253 10.50 -7.25 11.33
CA GLU A 253 9.40 -6.53 10.69
C GLU A 253 8.32 -6.10 11.70
N VAL A 254 8.15 -6.85 12.78
CA VAL A 254 7.24 -6.51 13.89
C VAL A 254 7.81 -5.32 14.67
N SER A 255 9.10 -5.39 15.04
CA SER A 255 9.78 -4.30 15.76
C SER A 255 9.78 -3.00 14.97
N GLN A 256 10.08 -3.06 13.67
CA GLN A 256 10.04 -1.92 12.76
C GLN A 256 8.62 -1.33 12.68
N GLN A 257 7.60 -2.18 12.55
CA GLN A 257 6.22 -1.70 12.50
C GLN A 257 5.78 -1.05 13.83
N ALA A 258 6.27 -1.56 14.96
CA ALA A 258 6.02 -0.96 16.28
C ALA A 258 6.64 0.44 16.39
N ALA A 259 7.86 0.64 15.88
CA ALA A 259 8.50 1.95 15.84
C ALA A 259 7.70 2.94 14.97
N ILE A 260 7.26 2.50 13.79
CA ILE A 260 6.41 3.32 12.89
C ILE A 260 5.10 3.72 13.57
N ALA A 261 4.45 2.78 14.27
CA ALA A 261 3.20 3.03 14.97
C ALA A 261 3.38 4.02 16.14
N LEU A 262 4.46 3.91 16.91
CA LEU A 262 4.81 4.88 17.96
C LEU A 262 5.04 6.28 17.39
N GLY A 263 5.73 6.39 16.24
CA GLY A 263 5.89 7.66 15.53
C GLY A 263 4.55 8.27 15.10
N LYS A 264 3.57 7.44 14.67
CA LYS A 264 2.23 7.89 14.30
C LYS A 264 1.39 8.32 15.50
N ILE A 265 1.56 7.69 16.67
CA ILE A 265 0.88 8.07 17.92
C ILE A 265 1.32 9.48 18.35
N GLY A 266 2.57 9.85 18.14
CA GLY A 266 3.02 11.24 18.26
C GLY A 266 3.08 11.80 19.70
N THR A 267 3.24 10.97 20.73
CA THR A 267 3.27 11.42 22.13
C THR A 267 4.67 11.48 22.70
N ASN A 268 4.86 12.24 23.80
CA ASN A 268 6.13 12.30 24.52
C ASN A 268 6.54 10.93 25.06
N SER A 269 5.60 10.10 25.50
CA SER A 269 5.89 8.73 25.97
C SER A 269 6.35 7.82 24.82
N ALA A 270 5.80 7.99 23.60
CA ALA A 270 6.29 7.29 22.43
C ALA A 270 7.72 7.75 22.05
N ALA A 271 8.02 9.06 22.14
CA ALA A 271 9.36 9.59 21.94
C ALA A 271 10.36 9.00 22.93
N THR A 272 9.99 8.88 24.20
CA THR A 272 10.83 8.26 25.24
C THR A 272 11.13 6.79 24.92
N ALA A 273 10.11 6.01 24.52
CA ALA A 273 10.30 4.59 24.17
C ALA A 273 11.26 4.41 22.97
N LEU A 274 11.15 5.24 21.93
CA LEU A 274 12.06 5.23 20.78
C LEU A 274 13.47 5.67 21.17
N CYS A 275 13.62 6.67 22.05
CA CYS A 275 14.92 7.12 22.53
C CYS A 275 15.66 6.05 23.33
N GLU A 276 14.94 5.27 24.17
CA GLU A 276 15.53 4.15 24.91
C GLU A 276 16.08 3.07 23.97
N LEU A 277 15.33 2.74 22.91
CA LEU A 277 15.82 1.82 21.87
C LEU A 277 17.09 2.35 21.20
N LEU A 278 17.12 3.64 20.84
CA LEU A 278 18.25 4.27 20.16
C LEU A 278 19.55 4.27 21.02
N LYS A 279 19.43 4.35 22.34
CA LYS A 279 20.55 4.26 23.29
C LYS A 279 21.14 2.87 23.41
N THR A 280 20.41 1.84 23.01
CA THR A 280 20.85 0.45 23.16
C THR A 280 21.89 0.09 22.09
N THR A 281 23.05 -0.41 22.52
CA THR A 281 24.19 -0.70 21.63
C THR A 281 24.00 -1.90 20.74
N THR A 282 23.21 -2.90 21.18
CA THR A 282 22.94 -4.14 20.45
C THR A 282 21.96 -4.00 19.30
N VAL A 283 21.26 -2.85 19.18
CA VAL A 283 20.29 -2.60 18.10
C VAL A 283 21.05 -2.31 16.82
N PRO A 284 20.73 -3.00 15.70
CA PRO A 284 21.36 -2.76 14.40
C PRO A 284 21.13 -1.34 13.88
N VAL A 285 22.10 -0.81 13.13
CA VAL A 285 22.09 0.57 12.60
C VAL A 285 20.86 0.86 11.77
N PHE A 286 20.47 -0.06 10.88
CA PHE A 286 19.30 0.12 10.02
C PHE A 286 18.00 0.30 10.84
N PHE A 287 17.87 -0.39 11.98
CA PHE A 287 16.71 -0.22 12.84
C PHE A 287 16.78 1.09 13.65
N LYS A 288 17.98 1.51 14.04
CA LYS A 288 18.15 2.84 14.63
C LYS A 288 17.74 3.95 13.67
N ILE A 289 18.04 3.82 12.40
CA ILE A 289 17.59 4.75 11.35
C ILE A 289 16.06 4.81 11.29
N ASP A 290 15.37 3.67 11.30
CA ASP A 290 13.91 3.65 11.32
C ASP A 290 13.32 4.26 12.61
N ALA A 291 13.96 4.02 13.75
CA ALA A 291 13.56 4.63 15.02
C ALA A 291 13.78 6.16 15.03
N VAL A 292 14.85 6.65 14.42
CA VAL A 292 15.09 8.11 14.23
C VAL A 292 14.00 8.71 13.35
N ARG A 293 13.63 8.04 12.25
CA ARG A 293 12.53 8.46 11.39
C ARG A 293 11.21 8.55 12.14
N ALA A 294 10.93 7.53 12.97
CA ALA A 294 9.74 7.51 13.81
C ALA A 294 9.76 8.64 14.86
N LEU A 295 10.92 8.88 15.51
CA LEU A 295 11.10 9.95 16.49
C LEU A 295 10.91 11.34 15.86
N GLY A 296 11.42 11.55 14.63
CA GLY A 296 11.24 12.79 13.89
C GLY A 296 9.77 13.09 13.54
N ARG A 297 8.96 12.05 13.30
CA ARG A 297 7.52 12.20 13.01
C ARG A 297 6.68 12.61 14.20
N ILE A 298 7.17 12.47 15.44
CA ILE A 298 6.43 12.81 16.65
C ILE A 298 6.22 14.32 16.77
N GLU A 299 7.20 15.11 16.35
CA GLU A 299 7.13 16.58 16.34
C GLU A 299 6.64 17.19 17.66
N THR A 300 7.28 16.81 18.75
CA THR A 300 7.09 17.44 20.07
C THR A 300 8.41 18.04 20.54
N GLN A 301 8.33 18.96 21.51
CA GLN A 301 9.51 19.53 22.15
C GLN A 301 10.45 18.42 22.67
N VAL A 302 9.88 17.41 23.32
CA VAL A 302 10.62 16.26 23.88
C VAL A 302 11.31 15.45 22.78
N SER A 303 10.67 15.24 21.62
CA SER A 303 11.30 14.52 20.52
C SER A 303 12.48 15.29 19.93
N LEU A 304 12.40 16.63 19.87
CA LEU A 304 13.52 17.47 19.43
C LEU A 304 14.71 17.41 20.41
N GLU A 305 14.43 17.49 21.70
CA GLU A 305 15.47 17.35 22.74
C GLU A 305 16.18 15.98 22.67
N TYR A 306 15.44 14.92 22.38
CA TYR A 306 16.08 13.60 22.17
C TYR A 306 16.94 13.57 20.90
N LEU A 307 16.47 14.15 19.78
CA LEU A 307 17.28 14.24 18.55
C LEU A 307 18.55 15.09 18.77
N GLN A 308 18.45 16.22 19.48
CA GLN A 308 19.61 17.05 19.87
C GLN A 308 20.60 16.27 20.72
N ASN A 309 20.13 15.58 21.75
CA ASN A 309 20.98 14.77 22.62
C ASN A 309 21.69 13.66 21.82
N LEU A 310 21.02 13.04 20.86
CA LEU A 310 21.60 12.01 20.02
C LEU A 310 22.70 12.54 19.09
N LEU A 311 22.59 13.77 18.60
CA LEU A 311 23.65 14.44 17.83
C LEU A 311 24.92 14.68 18.67
N GLY A 312 24.77 14.99 19.96
CA GLY A 312 25.87 15.20 20.89
C GLY A 312 26.54 13.92 21.43
N TYR A 313 25.93 12.76 21.19
CA TYR A 313 26.44 11.50 21.71
C TYR A 313 27.64 10.99 20.91
N ASN A 314 28.79 10.87 21.57
CA ASN A 314 29.92 10.13 21.04
C ASN A 314 29.78 8.64 21.40
N PHE A 315 28.98 7.92 20.61
CA PHE A 315 28.89 6.47 20.80
C PHE A 315 30.19 5.77 20.40
N LEU A 316 30.60 4.77 21.17
CA LEU A 316 31.69 3.82 20.88
C LEU A 316 31.35 2.88 19.69
N VAL A 317 30.53 3.33 18.75
CA VAL A 317 30.15 2.61 17.52
C VAL A 317 31.16 2.98 16.44
N LYS A 318 31.46 2.07 15.49
CA LYS A 318 32.35 2.36 14.35
C LYS A 318 31.91 3.68 13.71
N VAL A 319 32.87 4.58 13.51
CA VAL A 319 32.66 5.98 13.08
C VAL A 319 31.70 6.08 11.87
N ASN A 320 31.83 5.18 10.91
CA ASN A 320 30.98 5.18 9.70
C ASN A 320 29.51 4.82 9.96
N ASP A 321 29.23 3.93 10.91
CA ASP A 321 27.86 3.51 11.24
C ASP A 321 27.10 4.64 11.96
N TRP A 322 27.82 5.41 12.80
CA TRP A 322 27.22 6.54 13.50
C TRP A 322 26.94 7.72 12.57
N ALA A 323 27.79 7.95 11.57
CA ALA A 323 27.57 8.99 10.57
C ALA A 323 26.23 8.79 9.81
N GLN A 324 25.81 7.55 9.57
CA GLN A 324 24.51 7.27 8.96
C GLN A 324 23.34 7.70 9.86
N ILE A 325 23.46 7.45 11.18
CA ILE A 325 22.43 7.84 12.16
C ILE A 325 22.38 9.37 12.29
N VAL A 326 23.54 10.03 12.40
CA VAL A 326 23.65 11.50 12.41
C VAL A 326 23.00 12.09 11.16
N ASN A 327 23.30 11.53 10.01
CA ASN A 327 22.71 11.97 8.73
C ASN A 327 21.19 11.86 8.75
N GLU A 328 20.65 10.76 9.26
CA GLU A 328 19.19 10.58 9.35
C GLU A 328 18.54 11.53 10.37
N ILE A 329 19.24 11.83 11.50
CA ILE A 329 18.75 12.82 12.47
C ILE A 329 18.64 14.21 11.81
N ILE A 330 19.65 14.62 11.06
CA ILE A 330 19.65 15.89 10.33
C ILE A 330 18.48 15.93 9.34
N ILE A 331 18.28 14.85 8.57
CA ILE A 331 17.17 14.74 7.62
C ILE A 331 15.81 14.80 8.34
N ALA A 332 15.68 14.13 9.49
CA ALA A 332 14.46 14.13 10.28
C ALA A 332 14.11 15.54 10.79
N LEU A 333 15.09 16.31 11.25
CA LEU A 333 14.93 17.72 11.65
C LEU A 333 14.47 18.60 10.47
N GLY A 334 14.93 18.31 9.25
CA GLY A 334 14.51 19.04 8.05
C GLY A 334 13.09 18.76 7.57
N LYS A 335 12.53 17.62 7.98
CA LYS A 335 11.19 17.18 7.58
C LYS A 335 10.07 17.64 8.52
N LEU A 336 10.37 18.47 9.52
CA LEU A 336 9.37 18.98 10.45
C LEU A 336 8.30 19.77 9.70
N GLU A 337 7.04 19.41 9.94
CA GLU A 337 5.88 20.08 9.36
C GLU A 337 5.44 21.26 10.22
N LYS A 338 5.58 21.16 11.56
CA LYS A 338 5.18 22.20 12.51
C LYS A 338 6.07 23.44 12.44
N PRO A 339 5.55 24.60 11.98
CA PRO A 339 6.35 25.81 11.80
C PRO A 339 7.02 26.31 13.10
N GLU A 340 6.37 26.11 14.25
CA GLU A 340 6.86 26.53 15.56
C GLU A 340 8.11 25.81 16.02
N LEU A 341 8.37 24.60 15.49
CA LEU A 341 9.56 23.80 15.83
C LEU A 341 10.77 24.07 14.93
N LYS A 342 10.56 24.65 13.75
CA LYS A 342 11.64 24.89 12.76
C LYS A 342 12.76 25.80 13.26
N PRO A 343 12.48 26.92 13.99
CA PRO A 343 13.56 27.74 14.54
C PRO A 343 14.45 26.99 15.51
N GLN A 344 13.84 26.15 16.37
CA GLN A 344 14.59 25.34 17.32
C GLN A 344 15.41 24.25 16.60
N ALA A 345 14.86 23.57 15.59
CA ALA A 345 15.60 22.63 14.77
C ALA A 345 16.82 23.29 14.09
N THR A 346 16.67 24.52 13.61
CA THR A 346 17.79 25.29 13.06
C THR A 346 18.86 25.51 14.12
N ASN A 347 18.49 25.95 15.34
CA ASN A 347 19.46 26.17 16.41
C ASN A 347 20.20 24.88 16.80
N ILE A 348 19.47 23.73 16.87
CA ILE A 348 20.08 22.42 17.13
C ILE A 348 21.16 22.11 16.10
N LEU A 349 20.90 22.34 14.81
CA LEU A 349 21.88 22.08 13.75
C LEU A 349 23.06 23.07 13.80
N ILE A 350 22.81 24.32 14.13
CA ILE A 350 23.86 25.35 14.31
C ILE A 350 24.80 24.95 15.47
N GLU A 351 24.22 24.56 16.60
CA GLU A 351 24.99 24.07 17.77
C GLU A 351 25.77 22.80 17.43
N PHE A 352 25.18 21.89 16.66
CA PHE A 352 25.88 20.70 16.19
C PHE A 352 27.08 21.06 15.31
N ILE A 353 26.94 22.00 14.38
CA ILE A 353 28.05 22.49 13.52
C ILE A 353 29.16 23.13 14.40
N ALA A 354 28.75 23.97 15.37
CA ALA A 354 29.68 24.63 16.26
C ALA A 354 30.40 23.67 17.23
N SER A 355 29.88 22.49 17.46
CA SER A 355 30.45 21.48 18.39
C SER A 355 31.75 20.85 17.90
N GLY A 356 32.12 20.99 16.62
CA GLY A 356 33.26 20.32 16.03
C GLY A 356 33.16 18.78 16.03
N ASN A 357 31.96 18.25 16.00
CA ASN A 357 31.72 16.79 16.00
C ASN A 357 32.45 16.11 14.82
N PRO A 358 33.18 15.00 15.03
CA PRO A 358 33.93 14.31 13.97
C PRO A 358 33.07 13.88 12.76
N ASN A 359 31.77 13.65 12.96
CA ASN A 359 30.88 13.30 11.85
C ASN A 359 30.66 14.45 10.84
N LEU A 360 31.01 15.70 11.21
CA LEU A 360 31.00 16.84 10.30
C LEU A 360 32.02 16.72 9.16
N GLU A 361 33.06 15.87 9.29
CA GLU A 361 33.98 15.57 8.19
C GLU A 361 33.36 14.71 7.08
N ASN A 362 32.25 14.05 7.37
CA ASN A 362 31.57 13.19 6.40
C ASN A 362 30.80 14.03 5.35
N ILE A 363 31.09 13.82 4.07
CA ILE A 363 30.51 14.56 2.94
C ILE A 363 28.99 14.42 2.92
N SER A 364 28.44 13.22 3.21
CA SER A 364 26.97 13.02 3.25
C SER A 364 26.32 13.84 4.36
N VAL A 365 26.95 13.94 5.53
CA VAL A 365 26.48 14.77 6.64
C VAL A 365 26.48 16.25 6.26
N LYS A 366 27.55 16.76 5.65
CA LYS A 366 27.67 18.17 5.19
C LYS A 366 26.57 18.50 4.17
N LYS A 367 26.33 17.62 3.19
CA LYS A 367 25.27 17.81 2.19
C LYS A 367 23.88 17.83 2.82
N SER A 368 23.59 16.91 3.74
CA SER A 368 22.31 16.87 4.44
C SER A 368 22.11 18.08 5.33
N LEU A 369 23.18 18.59 6.00
CA LEU A 369 23.12 19.84 6.76
C LEU A 369 22.75 21.02 5.86
N ALA A 370 23.43 21.17 4.73
CA ALA A 370 23.13 22.25 3.78
C ALA A 370 21.66 22.21 3.34
N LEU A 371 21.20 21.06 2.85
CA LEU A 371 19.83 20.90 2.39
C LEU A 371 18.82 21.17 3.51
N THR A 372 19.06 20.62 4.69
CA THR A 372 18.14 20.75 5.84
C THR A 372 18.02 22.19 6.30
N LEU A 373 19.13 22.91 6.42
CA LEU A 373 19.12 24.34 6.76
C LEU A 373 18.34 25.17 5.74
N GLY A 374 18.46 24.84 4.45
CA GLY A 374 17.67 25.45 3.40
C GLY A 374 16.17 25.15 3.52
N TYR A 375 15.79 23.92 3.91
CA TYR A 375 14.38 23.52 4.11
C TYR A 375 13.76 24.15 5.35
N LEU A 376 14.50 24.30 6.43
CA LEU A 376 14.02 24.95 7.65
C LEU A 376 13.73 26.45 7.46
N GLY A 377 14.34 27.09 6.46
CA GLY A 377 13.99 28.44 6.01
C GLY A 377 14.39 29.56 6.97
N ASN A 378 15.27 29.31 7.94
CA ASN A 378 15.69 30.33 8.90
C ASN A 378 16.95 31.05 8.40
N ILE A 379 16.86 32.37 8.23
CA ILE A 379 17.94 33.18 7.66
C ILE A 379 19.25 33.14 8.49
N HIS A 380 19.17 32.83 9.78
CA HIS A 380 20.35 32.67 10.63
C HIS A 380 21.29 31.53 10.17
N ALA A 381 20.78 30.59 9.36
CA ALA A 381 21.59 29.53 8.76
C ALA A 381 22.52 30.02 7.63
N LEU A 382 22.32 31.25 7.11
CA LEU A 382 23.08 31.75 5.95
C LEU A 382 24.60 31.76 6.18
N GLU A 383 25.04 32.22 7.36
CA GLU A 383 26.47 32.28 7.67
C GLU A 383 27.14 30.89 7.67
N TYR A 384 26.45 29.86 8.17
CA TYR A 384 26.92 28.48 8.18
C TYR A 384 26.94 27.87 6.78
N LEU A 385 25.97 28.20 5.92
CA LEU A 385 25.96 27.77 4.52
C LEU A 385 27.15 28.41 3.75
N ILE A 386 27.50 29.65 4.07
CA ILE A 386 28.67 30.31 3.50
C ILE A 386 29.96 29.60 3.96
N GLN A 387 30.09 29.20 5.22
CA GLN A 387 31.23 28.43 5.71
C GLN A 387 31.41 27.10 4.96
N LEU A 388 30.31 26.42 4.59
CA LEU A 388 30.35 25.19 3.80
C LEU A 388 30.91 25.40 2.37
N LEU A 389 31.02 26.63 1.88
CA LEU A 389 31.70 26.93 0.62
C LEU A 389 33.23 26.74 0.68
N GLU A 390 33.79 26.63 1.88
CA GLU A 390 35.21 26.27 2.06
C GLU A 390 35.49 24.79 1.81
N ASP A 391 34.44 23.96 1.63
CA ASP A 391 34.64 22.54 1.45
C ASP A 391 35.39 22.19 0.15
N GLY A 392 36.23 21.17 0.22
CA GLY A 392 36.92 20.66 -0.95
C GLY A 392 36.07 19.91 -1.96
N ASP A 393 34.86 19.48 -1.56
CA ASP A 393 33.93 18.73 -2.39
C ASP A 393 32.90 19.65 -3.06
N ASN A 394 32.92 19.68 -4.39
CA ASN A 394 32.00 20.50 -5.18
C ASN A 394 30.54 20.20 -4.90
N SER A 395 30.19 18.96 -4.54
CA SER A 395 28.77 18.60 -4.25
C SER A 395 28.29 19.28 -2.97
N VAL A 396 29.15 19.49 -1.96
CA VAL A 396 28.82 20.26 -0.75
C VAL A 396 28.55 21.72 -1.11
N ILE A 397 29.42 22.32 -1.94
CA ILE A 397 29.28 23.70 -2.41
C ILE A 397 27.94 23.88 -3.14
N LEU A 398 27.59 23.00 -4.10
CA LEU A 398 26.35 23.08 -4.86
C LEU A 398 25.11 22.93 -3.98
N HIS A 399 25.14 22.02 -2.99
CA HIS A 399 24.04 21.89 -2.04
C HIS A 399 23.88 23.14 -1.16
N SER A 400 24.99 23.76 -0.76
CA SER A 400 24.97 25.02 0.00
C SER A 400 24.39 26.18 -0.82
N VAL A 401 24.76 26.28 -2.11
CA VAL A 401 24.20 27.28 -3.04
C VAL A 401 22.69 27.07 -3.20
N ALA A 402 22.24 25.85 -3.43
CA ALA A 402 20.81 25.55 -3.55
C ALA A 402 20.03 25.90 -2.27
N ALA A 403 20.62 25.62 -1.10
CA ALA A 403 20.05 25.97 0.19
C ALA A 403 19.95 27.49 0.38
N MET A 404 21.02 28.23 0.06
CA MET A 404 21.03 29.70 0.14
C MET A 404 20.00 30.34 -0.79
N LYS A 405 19.87 29.86 -2.04
CA LYS A 405 18.81 30.29 -2.97
C LYS A 405 17.42 30.08 -2.38
N LYS A 406 17.22 29.01 -1.63
CA LYS A 406 15.94 28.66 -1.00
C LYS A 406 15.64 29.48 0.25
N LEU A 407 16.64 29.86 1.03
CA LEU A 407 16.47 30.68 2.23
C LEU A 407 16.03 32.12 1.88
N ASP A 408 16.85 32.84 1.17
CA ASP A 408 16.59 34.21 0.67
C ASP A 408 17.61 34.47 -0.46
N SER A 409 17.19 34.20 -1.69
CA SER A 409 18.08 34.32 -2.87
C SER A 409 18.72 35.69 -2.99
N LYS A 410 17.96 36.78 -2.72
CA LYS A 410 18.45 38.16 -2.85
C LYS A 410 19.48 38.50 -1.79
N LYS A 411 19.18 38.22 -0.52
CA LYS A 411 20.14 38.49 0.59
C LYS A 411 21.38 37.64 0.49
N ALA A 412 21.21 36.35 0.14
CA ALA A 412 22.35 35.45 -0.01
C ALA A 412 23.29 35.91 -1.14
N TYR A 413 22.74 36.30 -2.30
CA TYR A 413 23.51 36.83 -3.41
C TYR A 413 24.30 38.09 -3.02
N GLN A 414 23.60 39.07 -2.39
CA GLN A 414 24.21 40.31 -1.93
C GLN A 414 25.37 40.05 -0.95
N LYS A 415 25.19 39.10 -0.04
CA LYS A 415 26.20 38.71 0.94
C LYS A 415 27.41 38.08 0.24
N LEU A 416 27.20 37.16 -0.73
CA LEU A 416 28.28 36.54 -1.50
C LEU A 416 29.07 37.56 -2.31
N VAL A 417 28.40 38.53 -2.95
CA VAL A 417 29.09 39.62 -3.69
C VAL A 417 29.95 40.46 -2.72
N SER A 418 29.37 40.90 -1.60
CA SER A 418 30.11 41.70 -0.62
C SER A 418 31.34 40.97 -0.04
N LEU A 419 31.22 39.63 0.14
CA LEU A 419 32.35 38.81 0.58
C LEU A 419 33.42 38.65 -0.51
N SER A 420 33.03 38.51 -1.78
CA SER A 420 33.96 38.34 -2.89
C SER A 420 34.91 39.52 -3.04
N GLU A 421 34.51 40.72 -2.61
CA GLU A 421 35.30 41.95 -2.64
C GLU A 421 36.30 42.09 -1.46
N GLN A 422 36.21 41.22 -0.43
CA GLN A 422 37.07 41.28 0.74
C GLN A 422 38.43 40.69 0.48
N ALA A 423 39.51 41.48 0.69
CA ALA A 423 40.88 41.04 0.46
C ALA A 423 41.39 39.99 1.46
N THR A 424 40.79 39.94 2.67
CA THR A 424 41.27 39.15 3.83
C THR A 424 40.75 37.71 3.85
N LEU A 425 39.87 37.30 2.91
CA LEU A 425 39.36 35.95 2.85
C LEU A 425 40.43 34.93 2.46
N ASN A 426 40.36 33.73 3.07
CA ASN A 426 41.21 32.61 2.68
C ASN A 426 40.98 32.19 1.24
N SER A 427 41.98 31.55 0.63
CA SER A 427 41.92 31.17 -0.80
C SER A 427 40.84 30.17 -1.12
N GLN A 428 40.48 29.30 -0.18
CA GLN A 428 39.49 28.23 -0.37
C GLN A 428 38.09 28.79 -0.36
N LEU A 429 37.77 29.67 0.58
CA LEU A 429 36.48 30.37 0.61
C LEU A 429 36.28 31.24 -0.63
N LYS A 430 37.35 31.97 -1.07
CA LYS A 430 37.29 32.74 -2.32
C LYS A 430 36.92 31.89 -3.51
N LYS A 431 37.52 30.71 -3.65
CA LYS A 431 37.21 29.76 -4.72
C LYS A 431 35.76 29.26 -4.61
N GLY A 432 35.30 28.90 -3.41
CA GLY A 432 33.91 28.45 -3.18
C GLY A 432 32.87 29.54 -3.49
N ILE A 433 33.14 30.81 -3.08
CA ILE A 433 32.28 31.96 -3.41
C ILE A 433 32.23 32.20 -4.93
N ALA A 434 33.38 32.10 -5.63
CA ALA A 434 33.40 32.25 -7.09
C ALA A 434 32.57 31.16 -7.77
N THR A 435 32.67 29.89 -7.31
CA THR A 435 31.83 28.80 -7.78
C THR A 435 30.35 29.07 -7.49
N ALA A 436 30.04 29.52 -6.29
CA ALA A 436 28.66 29.84 -5.89
C ALA A 436 28.05 30.95 -6.75
N LEU A 437 28.78 32.02 -7.04
CA LEU A 437 28.34 33.13 -7.88
C LEU A 437 28.16 32.70 -9.35
N ALA A 438 29.02 31.81 -9.87
CA ALA A 438 28.86 31.24 -11.20
C ALA A 438 27.57 30.42 -11.32
N GLU A 439 27.31 29.57 -10.33
CA GLU A 439 26.06 28.76 -10.26
C GLU A 439 24.81 29.58 -9.97
N TRP A 440 24.95 30.83 -9.49
CA TRP A 440 23.79 31.69 -9.26
C TRP A 440 23.14 32.18 -10.54
N ASN A 441 23.92 32.34 -11.58
CA ASN A 441 23.51 32.87 -12.89
C ASN A 441 23.04 31.80 -13.87
N ASN A 442 23.22 30.52 -13.50
CA ASN A 442 22.68 29.35 -14.21
C ASN A 442 21.34 28.91 -13.59
#